data_a710ab12682666ba78b5ad5eef479f40
#
_entry.id   a710ab12682666ba78b5ad5eef479f40
#
_cell.length_a   1.000
_cell.length_b   1.000
_cell.length_c   1.000
_cell.angle_alpha   90.00
_cell.angle_beta   90.00
_cell.angle_gamma   90.00
#
_symmetry.space_group_name_H-M   'P 1'
#
loop_
_entity.id
_entity.type
_entity.pdbx_description
1 polymer ?
#
loop_
_entity_poly.entity_id
_entity_poly.type
_entity_poly.pdbx_seq_one_letter_code
_entity_poly.pdbx_strand_id
1 'polypeptide(L)'
;MNHRVEAVTAGRRVVIAEDSVLLLAGLTKLLESAGFEVAATAADAVGLLAAVEREQPDVVIADVRMPPTHTDEGIRAALVIRSQWPEIAVLVLSQYVEERYAADLLSANTHGIGYLLKDRVADVAEFLDALRRVAAGGTALDPEVVAQLLVRRGGDPLDNLTERERGVLALMAEGRSNAEIAAALVITDSAVSKHINSIFAKLGLYPGDAGHRRVLAVLRYLGVEPALSGAAAASAACSTSMKDSVRSLAS
;
A
#
# COMPACT_ATOMS: atom_id res chain seq x y z
N MET A 1 -30.33 -10.05 17.10
CA MET A 1 -29.02 -9.42 17.37
C MET A 1 -28.64 -8.38 16.30
N ASN A 2 -29.46 -8.20 15.22
CA ASN A 2 -29.16 -7.30 14.10
C ASN A 2 -29.44 -5.80 14.32
N HIS A 3 -30.39 -5.43 15.18
CA HIS A 3 -30.77 -4.01 15.36
C HIS A 3 -29.72 -3.10 16.00
N ARG A 4 -28.70 -3.65 16.66
CA ARG A 4 -27.65 -2.84 17.29
C ARG A 4 -26.51 -2.46 16.33
N VAL A 5 -26.35 -3.19 15.25
CA VAL A 5 -25.33 -2.96 14.21
C VAL A 5 -25.79 -1.93 13.19
N GLU A 6 -27.11 -1.91 12.86
CA GLU A 6 -27.69 -0.94 11.92
C GLU A 6 -27.66 0.50 12.46
N ALA A 7 -27.76 0.69 13.77
CA ALA A 7 -27.74 2.03 14.38
C ALA A 7 -26.36 2.71 14.39
N VAL A 8 -25.27 1.95 14.17
CA VAL A 8 -23.89 2.49 14.25
C VAL A 8 -23.43 3.08 12.91
N THR A 9 -24.11 2.78 11.81
CA THR A 9 -23.69 3.18 10.46
C THR A 9 -24.59 4.19 9.77
N ALA A 10 -25.77 4.49 10.34
CA ALA A 10 -26.68 5.44 9.75
C ALA A 10 -26.06 6.84 9.67
N GLY A 11 -25.87 7.35 8.44
CA GLY A 11 -25.33 8.68 8.18
C GLY A 11 -23.78 8.78 8.20
N ARG A 12 -23.02 7.67 8.30
CA ARG A 12 -21.56 7.76 8.16
C ARG A 12 -21.15 8.20 6.76
N ARG A 13 -20.26 9.17 6.71
CA ARG A 13 -19.78 9.78 5.48
C ARG A 13 -18.64 8.97 4.89
N VAL A 14 -18.77 8.64 3.59
CA VAL A 14 -17.79 7.82 2.85
C VAL A 14 -17.25 8.61 1.68
N VAL A 15 -15.94 8.55 1.46
CA VAL A 15 -15.30 8.93 0.20
C VAL A 15 -14.86 7.67 -0.52
N ILE A 16 -15.18 7.56 -1.82
CA ILE A 16 -14.82 6.41 -2.66
C ILE A 16 -13.82 6.86 -3.71
N ALA A 17 -12.70 6.13 -3.83
CA ALA A 17 -11.74 6.29 -4.93
C ALA A 17 -11.69 5.00 -5.75
N GLU A 18 -12.13 5.10 -7.01
CA GLU A 18 -12.21 3.99 -7.96
C GLU A 18 -12.25 4.58 -9.38
N ASP A 19 -11.37 4.11 -10.27
CA ASP A 19 -11.28 4.58 -11.66
C ASP A 19 -12.27 3.89 -12.60
N SER A 20 -12.75 2.70 -12.23
CA SER A 20 -13.80 1.99 -12.98
C SER A 20 -15.16 2.64 -12.75
N VAL A 21 -15.67 3.34 -13.74
CA VAL A 21 -16.98 4.03 -13.70
C VAL A 21 -18.10 3.09 -13.28
N LEU A 22 -18.09 1.84 -13.77
CA LEU A 22 -19.13 0.86 -13.46
C LEU A 22 -19.09 0.42 -11.99
N LEU A 23 -17.87 0.12 -11.50
CA LEU A 23 -17.69 -0.31 -10.11
C LEU A 23 -18.00 0.83 -9.15
N LEU A 24 -17.53 2.06 -9.46
CA LEU A 24 -17.82 3.25 -8.68
C LEU A 24 -19.35 3.49 -8.56
N ALA A 25 -20.07 3.41 -9.67
CA ALA A 25 -21.52 3.57 -9.66
C ALA A 25 -22.22 2.47 -8.85
N GLY A 26 -21.76 1.22 -8.97
CA GLY A 26 -22.23 0.09 -8.18
C GLY A 26 -22.01 0.26 -6.69
N LEU A 27 -20.79 0.62 -6.28
CA LEU A 27 -20.43 0.87 -4.88
C LEU A 27 -21.24 2.03 -4.31
N THR A 28 -21.35 3.16 -5.03
CA THR A 28 -22.15 4.31 -4.61
C THR A 28 -23.57 3.89 -4.29
N LYS A 29 -24.23 3.21 -5.24
CA LYS A 29 -25.63 2.77 -5.07
C LYS A 29 -25.79 1.79 -3.92
N LEU A 30 -24.84 0.87 -3.78
CA LEU A 30 -24.83 -0.12 -2.70
C LEU A 30 -24.72 0.56 -1.33
N LEU A 31 -23.77 1.49 -1.17
CA LEU A 31 -23.50 2.18 0.10
C LEU A 31 -24.67 3.08 0.50
N GLU A 32 -25.26 3.83 -0.43
CA GLU A 32 -26.46 4.62 -0.19
C GLU A 32 -27.62 3.73 0.30
N SER A 33 -27.83 2.58 -0.35
CA SER A 33 -28.87 1.62 0.06
C SER A 33 -28.63 1.01 1.44
N ALA A 34 -27.35 0.93 1.88
CA ALA A 34 -26.94 0.43 3.17
C ALA A 34 -26.90 1.51 4.27
N GLY A 35 -27.31 2.75 3.97
CA GLY A 35 -27.44 3.86 4.91
C GLY A 35 -26.17 4.70 5.10
N PHE A 36 -25.16 4.54 4.24
CA PHE A 36 -24.01 5.44 4.21
C PHE A 36 -24.30 6.67 3.36
N GLU A 37 -23.65 7.80 3.69
CA GLU A 37 -23.66 9.01 2.88
C GLU A 37 -22.37 9.05 2.02
N VAL A 38 -22.48 8.94 0.71
CA VAL A 38 -21.33 9.10 -0.20
C VAL A 38 -21.05 10.58 -0.37
N ALA A 39 -20.12 11.11 0.41
CA ALA A 39 -19.77 12.53 0.46
C ALA A 39 -19.03 13.00 -0.80
N ALA A 40 -18.17 12.16 -1.35
CA ALA A 40 -17.46 12.44 -2.60
C ALA A 40 -16.96 11.15 -3.25
N THR A 41 -16.63 11.28 -4.55
CA THR A 41 -15.96 10.24 -5.33
C THR A 41 -14.72 10.81 -6.01
N ALA A 42 -13.70 9.97 -6.23
CA ALA A 42 -12.48 10.30 -6.95
C ALA A 42 -12.12 9.18 -7.92
N ALA A 43 -11.40 9.50 -8.98
CA ALA A 43 -10.93 8.53 -9.96
C ALA A 43 -9.39 8.33 -9.90
N ASP A 44 -8.72 9.04 -9.00
CA ASP A 44 -7.27 9.00 -8.79
C ASP A 44 -6.88 9.37 -7.36
N ALA A 45 -5.60 9.15 -7.02
CA ALA A 45 -5.07 9.40 -5.68
C ALA A 45 -5.07 10.89 -5.28
N VAL A 46 -4.86 11.79 -6.23
CA VAL A 46 -4.83 13.25 -5.97
C VAL A 46 -6.23 13.74 -5.63
N GLY A 47 -7.21 13.35 -6.43
CA GLY A 47 -8.63 13.64 -6.19
C GLY A 47 -9.11 13.05 -4.86
N LEU A 48 -8.65 11.82 -4.51
CA LEU A 48 -8.96 11.20 -3.23
C LEU A 48 -8.46 12.05 -2.05
N LEU A 49 -7.18 12.44 -2.04
CA LEU A 49 -6.61 13.25 -0.96
C LEU A 49 -7.31 14.61 -0.83
N ALA A 50 -7.61 15.28 -1.96
CA ALA A 50 -8.34 16.53 -1.96
C ALA A 50 -9.79 16.35 -1.44
N ALA A 51 -10.46 15.25 -1.78
CA ALA A 51 -11.79 14.94 -1.28
C ALA A 51 -11.77 14.67 0.23
N VAL A 52 -10.80 13.91 0.72
CA VAL A 52 -10.62 13.63 2.16
C VAL A 52 -10.38 14.91 2.96
N GLU A 53 -9.50 15.79 2.49
CA GLU A 53 -9.23 17.07 3.15
C GLU A 53 -10.48 17.96 3.24
N ARG A 54 -11.28 18.02 2.18
CA ARG A 54 -12.50 18.84 2.11
C ARG A 54 -13.66 18.26 2.91
N GLU A 55 -13.89 16.95 2.75
CA GLU A 55 -15.11 16.31 3.27
C GLU A 55 -14.94 15.75 4.69
N GLN A 56 -13.71 15.47 5.13
CA GLN A 56 -13.41 14.86 6.43
C GLN A 56 -14.33 13.65 6.72
N PRO A 57 -14.30 12.60 5.86
CA PRO A 57 -15.21 11.47 5.97
C PRO A 57 -14.93 10.59 7.20
N ASP A 58 -15.90 9.76 7.60
CA ASP A 58 -15.69 8.74 8.63
C ASP A 58 -14.86 7.56 8.10
N VAL A 59 -15.02 7.25 6.80
CA VAL A 59 -14.34 6.13 6.16
C VAL A 59 -14.02 6.44 4.69
N VAL A 60 -12.90 5.92 4.24
CA VAL A 60 -12.46 5.97 2.84
C VAL A 60 -12.47 4.55 2.28
N ILE A 61 -12.98 4.39 1.06
CA ILE A 61 -12.80 3.19 0.25
C ILE A 61 -11.87 3.56 -0.90
N ALA A 62 -10.75 2.87 -1.04
CA ALA A 62 -9.75 3.18 -2.07
C ALA A 62 -9.38 1.93 -2.87
N ASP A 63 -9.53 2.00 -4.21
CA ASP A 63 -8.86 1.04 -5.08
C ASP A 63 -7.35 1.23 -5.00
N VAL A 64 -6.60 0.12 -5.03
CA VAL A 64 -5.13 0.14 -5.03
C VAL A 64 -4.59 0.75 -6.32
N ARG A 65 -5.15 0.36 -7.47
CA ARG A 65 -4.62 0.67 -8.80
C ARG A 65 -5.43 1.73 -9.50
N MET A 66 -4.97 2.97 -9.44
CA MET A 66 -5.61 4.12 -10.08
C MET A 66 -4.63 4.86 -10.99
N PRO A 67 -5.11 5.74 -11.88
CA PRO A 67 -4.22 6.60 -12.66
C PRO A 67 -3.21 7.37 -11.78
N PRO A 68 -2.01 7.73 -12.29
CA PRO A 68 -1.61 7.63 -13.71
C PRO A 68 -0.95 6.30 -14.10
N THR A 69 -0.40 5.51 -13.18
CA THR A 69 0.39 4.32 -13.52
C THR A 69 -0.36 3.01 -13.31
N HIS A 70 -1.50 3.04 -12.62
CA HIS A 70 -2.32 1.87 -12.26
C HIS A 70 -1.52 0.79 -11.52
N THR A 71 -0.65 1.20 -10.59
CA THR A 71 0.19 0.28 -9.81
C THR A 71 -0.19 0.26 -8.33
N ASP A 72 0.06 1.35 -7.61
CA ASP A 72 -0.05 1.41 -6.15
C ASP A 72 -0.53 2.76 -5.61
N GLU A 73 -1.07 3.61 -6.49
CA GLU A 73 -1.43 4.99 -6.15
C GLU A 73 -2.43 5.07 -5.00
N GLY A 74 -3.45 4.22 -5.02
CA GLY A 74 -4.50 4.26 -4.00
C GLY A 74 -4.00 3.80 -2.64
N ILE A 75 -3.15 2.78 -2.58
CA ILE A 75 -2.62 2.33 -1.29
C ILE A 75 -1.61 3.32 -0.71
N ARG A 76 -0.85 4.03 -1.57
CA ARG A 76 -0.01 5.16 -1.12
C ARG A 76 -0.86 6.29 -0.55
N ALA A 77 -1.97 6.64 -1.22
CA ALA A 77 -2.92 7.61 -0.70
C ALA A 77 -3.51 7.16 0.65
N ALA A 78 -3.85 5.86 0.78
CA ALA A 78 -4.32 5.28 2.04
C ALA A 78 -3.29 5.45 3.18
N LEU A 79 -2.00 5.22 2.92
CA LEU A 79 -0.93 5.43 3.89
C LEU A 79 -0.80 6.92 4.29
N VAL A 80 -0.92 7.85 3.33
CA VAL A 80 -0.94 9.29 3.62
C VAL A 80 -2.14 9.66 4.48
N ILE A 81 -3.34 9.17 4.14
CA ILE A 81 -4.56 9.41 4.91
C ILE A 81 -4.39 8.92 6.35
N ARG A 82 -3.89 7.72 6.54
CA ARG A 82 -3.62 7.14 7.86
C ARG A 82 -2.63 7.96 8.69
N SER A 83 -1.65 8.56 8.04
CA SER A 83 -0.63 9.39 8.69
C SER A 83 -1.16 10.79 9.07
N GLN A 84 -1.94 11.41 8.19
CA GLN A 84 -2.40 12.79 8.36
C GLN A 84 -3.73 12.89 9.10
N TRP A 85 -4.61 11.91 8.92
CA TRP A 85 -5.95 11.84 9.54
C TRP A 85 -6.17 10.46 10.18
N PRO A 86 -5.54 10.17 11.32
CA PRO A 86 -5.55 8.84 11.94
C PRO A 86 -6.95 8.37 12.38
N GLU A 87 -7.90 9.28 12.53
CA GLU A 87 -9.29 8.99 12.91
C GLU A 87 -10.13 8.49 11.72
N ILE A 88 -9.71 8.78 10.49
CA ILE A 88 -10.42 8.33 9.29
C ILE A 88 -10.12 6.85 9.06
N ALA A 89 -11.18 6.05 9.03
CA ALA A 89 -11.06 4.64 8.71
C ALA A 89 -10.77 4.45 7.22
N VAL A 90 -9.99 3.42 6.87
CA VAL A 90 -9.60 3.15 5.48
C VAL A 90 -9.86 1.70 5.11
N LEU A 91 -10.65 1.47 4.08
CA LEU A 91 -10.86 0.18 3.44
C LEU A 91 -10.22 0.18 2.06
N VAL A 92 -9.18 -0.61 1.89
CA VAL A 92 -8.51 -0.80 0.60
C VAL A 92 -9.16 -1.95 -0.16
N LEU A 93 -9.47 -1.72 -1.45
CA LEU A 93 -9.92 -2.75 -2.38
C LEU A 93 -8.82 -3.04 -3.39
N SER A 94 -8.48 -4.31 -3.59
CA SER A 94 -7.43 -4.72 -4.52
C SER A 94 -7.87 -5.90 -5.37
N GLN A 95 -7.41 -5.95 -6.61
CA GLN A 95 -7.61 -7.14 -7.45
C GLN A 95 -6.66 -8.28 -7.06
N TYR A 96 -5.50 -7.94 -6.47
CA TYR A 96 -4.47 -8.88 -6.05
C TYR A 96 -3.93 -8.49 -4.68
N VAL A 97 -3.28 -9.43 -4.00
CA VAL A 97 -2.60 -9.12 -2.74
C VAL A 97 -1.30 -8.36 -3.03
N GLU A 98 -1.25 -7.09 -2.65
CA GLU A 98 -0.04 -6.26 -2.72
C GLU A 98 0.72 -6.36 -1.39
N GLU A 99 1.47 -7.45 -1.23
CA GLU A 99 2.10 -7.87 0.03
C GLU A 99 2.91 -6.78 0.74
N ARG A 100 3.67 -5.99 -0.04
CA ARG A 100 4.53 -4.92 0.48
C ARG A 100 3.73 -3.88 1.24
N TYR A 101 2.68 -3.38 0.61
CA TYR A 101 1.89 -2.28 1.16
C TYR A 101 0.88 -2.75 2.21
N ALA A 102 0.39 -3.97 2.10
CA ALA A 102 -0.46 -4.56 3.13
C ALA A 102 0.29 -4.64 4.47
N ALA A 103 1.59 -5.01 4.45
CA ALA A 103 2.43 -5.03 5.64
C ALA A 103 2.61 -3.62 6.23
N ASP A 104 2.93 -2.62 5.40
CA ASP A 104 3.12 -1.23 5.84
C ASP A 104 1.83 -0.63 6.41
N LEU A 105 0.70 -0.88 5.73
CA LEU A 105 -0.62 -0.42 6.16
C LEU A 105 -1.02 -0.96 7.54
N LEU A 106 -0.62 -2.21 7.84
CA LEU A 106 -0.95 -2.91 9.09
C LEU A 106 0.09 -2.72 10.20
N SER A 107 1.29 -2.23 9.88
CA SER A 107 2.39 -2.14 10.85
C SER A 107 2.21 -1.03 11.88
N ALA A 108 1.63 0.10 11.50
CA ALA A 108 1.55 1.30 12.34
C ALA A 108 0.41 1.25 13.36
N ASN A 109 -0.78 0.85 12.95
CA ASN A 109 -1.98 0.72 13.79
C ASN A 109 -3.07 0.01 12.98
N THR A 110 -3.69 -1.01 13.53
CA THR A 110 -4.76 -1.78 12.86
C THR A 110 -6.17 -1.22 13.10
N HIS A 111 -6.30 -0.14 13.89
CA HIS A 111 -7.59 0.49 14.17
C HIS A 111 -8.17 1.16 12.92
N GLY A 112 -9.41 0.83 12.57
CA GLY A 112 -10.11 1.43 11.42
C GLY A 112 -9.48 1.08 10.08
N ILE A 113 -8.94 -0.15 9.91
CA ILE A 113 -8.30 -0.54 8.67
C ILE A 113 -8.91 -1.80 8.08
N GLY A 114 -9.06 -1.78 6.75
CA GLY A 114 -9.47 -2.95 5.99
C GLY A 114 -8.66 -3.13 4.72
N TYR A 115 -8.48 -4.39 4.35
CA TYR A 115 -7.91 -4.78 3.07
C TYR A 115 -8.68 -5.99 2.54
N LEU A 116 -9.43 -5.79 1.46
CA LEU A 116 -10.24 -6.83 0.83
C LEU A 116 -9.85 -6.98 -0.63
N LEU A 117 -9.99 -8.19 -1.13
CA LEU A 117 -9.94 -8.45 -2.57
C LEU A 117 -11.25 -8.00 -3.23
N LYS A 118 -11.17 -7.44 -4.46
CA LYS A 118 -12.35 -6.98 -5.20
C LYS A 118 -13.38 -8.08 -5.44
N ASP A 119 -12.94 -9.34 -5.49
CA ASP A 119 -13.85 -10.49 -5.61
C ASP A 119 -14.80 -10.64 -4.40
N ARG A 120 -14.41 -10.12 -3.22
CA ARG A 120 -15.27 -10.09 -2.03
C ARG A 120 -16.42 -9.11 -2.12
N VAL A 121 -16.31 -8.10 -2.98
CA VAL A 121 -17.41 -7.15 -3.24
C VAL A 121 -18.64 -7.85 -3.89
N ALA A 122 -18.41 -8.98 -4.53
CA ALA A 122 -19.48 -9.81 -5.09
C ALA A 122 -20.39 -10.40 -3.99
N ASP A 123 -19.87 -10.67 -2.79
CA ASP A 123 -20.70 -10.97 -1.62
C ASP A 123 -20.99 -9.66 -0.87
N VAL A 124 -22.11 -9.07 -1.25
CA VAL A 124 -22.57 -7.77 -0.72
C VAL A 124 -22.70 -7.77 0.79
N ALA A 125 -23.16 -8.86 1.40
CA ALA A 125 -23.36 -8.93 2.83
C ALA A 125 -22.01 -8.94 3.57
N GLU A 126 -21.06 -9.75 3.11
CA GLU A 126 -19.70 -9.83 3.68
C GLU A 126 -18.96 -8.49 3.51
N PHE A 127 -19.07 -7.87 2.34
CA PHE A 127 -18.46 -6.56 2.07
C PHE A 127 -19.00 -5.46 3.02
N LEU A 128 -20.32 -5.35 3.15
CA LEU A 128 -20.94 -4.35 4.02
C LEU A 128 -20.62 -4.60 5.50
N ASP A 129 -20.54 -5.84 5.94
CA ASP A 129 -20.14 -6.18 7.32
C ASP A 129 -18.68 -5.83 7.58
N ALA A 130 -17.78 -6.07 6.61
CA ALA A 130 -16.40 -5.66 6.69
C ALA A 130 -16.27 -4.12 6.76
N LEU A 131 -16.97 -3.40 5.89
CA LEU A 131 -16.98 -1.93 5.88
C LEU A 131 -17.50 -1.34 7.20
N ARG A 132 -18.62 -1.87 7.74
CA ARG A 132 -19.17 -1.44 9.03
C ARG A 132 -18.17 -1.66 10.16
N ARG A 133 -17.49 -2.79 10.16
CA ARG A 133 -16.45 -3.11 11.15
C ARG A 133 -15.29 -2.13 11.08
N VAL A 134 -14.80 -1.83 9.90
CA VAL A 134 -13.73 -0.85 9.66
C VAL A 134 -14.18 0.54 10.08
N ALA A 135 -15.35 0.98 9.65
CA ALA A 135 -15.92 2.28 10.03
C ALA A 135 -16.18 2.43 11.53
N ALA A 136 -16.35 1.33 12.27
CA ALA A 136 -16.44 1.32 13.72
C ALA A 136 -15.07 1.27 14.43
N GLY A 137 -13.96 1.39 13.67
CA GLY A 137 -12.60 1.32 14.20
C GLY A 137 -12.03 -0.09 14.30
N GLY A 138 -12.76 -1.12 13.86
CA GLY A 138 -12.27 -2.49 13.82
C GLY A 138 -11.36 -2.76 12.61
N THR A 139 -10.94 -4.01 12.46
CA THR A 139 -10.10 -4.46 11.36
C THR A 139 -10.85 -5.46 10.48
N ALA A 140 -10.69 -5.36 9.17
CA ALA A 140 -11.23 -6.32 8.20
C ALA A 140 -10.15 -6.69 7.19
N LEU A 141 -9.64 -7.91 7.26
CA LEU A 141 -8.59 -8.41 6.36
C LEU A 141 -9.10 -9.63 5.61
N ASP A 142 -8.86 -9.66 4.31
CA ASP A 142 -9.09 -10.87 3.53
C ASP A 142 -8.20 -12.00 4.06
N PRO A 143 -8.73 -13.23 4.25
CA PRO A 143 -7.95 -14.37 4.70
C PRO A 143 -6.72 -14.65 3.83
N GLU A 144 -6.79 -14.40 2.53
CA GLU A 144 -5.68 -14.58 1.60
C GLU A 144 -4.57 -13.56 1.86
N VAL A 145 -4.92 -12.30 2.15
CA VAL A 145 -3.96 -11.27 2.57
C VAL A 145 -3.26 -11.68 3.87
N VAL A 146 -4.03 -12.18 4.84
CA VAL A 146 -3.48 -12.66 6.12
C VAL A 146 -2.53 -13.84 5.90
N ALA A 147 -2.90 -14.81 5.06
CA ALA A 147 -2.06 -15.97 4.76
C ALA A 147 -0.72 -15.57 4.14
N GLN A 148 -0.73 -14.66 3.17
CA GLN A 148 0.50 -14.16 2.54
C GLN A 148 1.38 -13.37 3.51
N LEU A 149 0.78 -12.53 4.38
CA LEU A 149 1.53 -11.80 5.41
C LEU A 149 2.16 -12.74 6.46
N LEU A 150 1.49 -13.83 6.82
CA LEU A 150 2.03 -14.83 7.74
C LEU A 150 3.20 -15.61 7.13
N VAL A 151 3.12 -15.95 5.85
CA VAL A 151 4.23 -16.59 5.11
C VAL A 151 5.46 -15.66 5.14
N ARG A 152 5.26 -14.34 4.98
CA ARG A 152 6.35 -13.37 5.03
C ARG A 152 6.95 -13.17 6.42
N ARG A 153 6.14 -13.29 7.49
CA ARG A 153 6.63 -13.22 8.88
C ARG A 153 7.40 -14.47 9.33
N GLY A 154 7.34 -15.54 8.55
CA GLY A 154 7.95 -16.82 8.88
C GLY A 154 9.43 -16.97 8.56
N GLY A 155 10.09 -15.99 7.90
CA GLY A 155 11.50 -16.09 7.57
C GLY A 155 12.13 -14.75 7.19
N ASP A 156 13.42 -14.57 7.49
CA ASP A 156 14.21 -13.51 6.90
C ASP A 156 14.16 -13.64 5.37
N PRO A 157 13.85 -12.57 4.60
CA PRO A 157 13.90 -12.62 3.13
C PRO A 157 15.21 -13.18 2.58
N LEU A 158 16.31 -13.10 3.35
CA LEU A 158 17.58 -13.73 3.04
C LEU A 158 17.51 -15.27 3.06
N ASP A 159 16.57 -15.85 3.81
CA ASP A 159 16.40 -17.31 3.88
C ASP A 159 15.81 -17.87 2.59
N ASN A 160 15.09 -17.06 1.81
CA ASN A 160 14.55 -17.42 0.50
C ASN A 160 15.60 -17.45 -0.62
N LEU A 161 16.84 -17.00 -0.33
CA LEU A 161 17.93 -17.05 -1.30
C LEU A 161 18.50 -18.46 -1.38
N THR A 162 18.70 -18.94 -2.61
CA THR A 162 19.48 -20.16 -2.85
C THR A 162 20.94 -19.95 -2.43
N GLU A 163 21.68 -21.02 -2.19
CA GLU A 163 23.13 -20.93 -1.88
C GLU A 163 23.88 -20.13 -2.94
N ARG A 164 23.51 -20.28 -4.22
CA ARG A 164 24.14 -19.55 -5.32
C ARG A 164 23.84 -18.04 -5.28
N GLU A 165 22.59 -17.66 -4.99
CA GLU A 165 22.20 -16.27 -4.83
C GLU A 165 22.83 -15.65 -3.58
N ARG A 166 22.90 -16.40 -2.50
CA ARG A 166 23.59 -15.96 -1.27
C ARG A 166 25.08 -15.72 -1.52
N GLY A 167 25.75 -16.60 -2.30
CA GLY A 167 27.12 -16.40 -2.74
C GLY A 167 27.32 -15.15 -3.61
N VAL A 168 26.40 -14.90 -4.56
CA VAL A 168 26.42 -13.67 -5.37
C VAL A 168 26.24 -12.43 -4.48
N LEU A 169 25.32 -12.45 -3.53
CA LEU A 169 25.05 -11.34 -2.63
C LEU A 169 26.22 -11.05 -1.68
N ALA A 170 26.90 -12.08 -1.20
CA ALA A 170 28.11 -11.95 -0.40
C ALA A 170 29.22 -11.22 -1.17
N LEU A 171 29.48 -11.63 -2.42
CA LEU A 171 30.48 -10.96 -3.28
C LEU A 171 30.05 -9.52 -3.66
N MET A 172 28.75 -9.26 -3.78
CA MET A 172 28.23 -7.89 -3.93
C MET A 172 28.54 -7.04 -2.69
N ALA A 173 28.45 -7.61 -1.49
CA ALA A 173 28.75 -6.93 -0.23
C ALA A 173 30.24 -6.64 -0.08
N GLU A 174 31.11 -7.44 -0.69
CA GLU A 174 32.57 -7.16 -0.83
C GLU A 174 32.86 -6.02 -1.83
N GLY A 175 31.86 -5.46 -2.49
CA GLY A 175 32.02 -4.38 -3.48
C GLY A 175 32.41 -4.84 -4.89
N ARG A 176 32.37 -6.13 -5.17
CA ARG A 176 32.80 -6.67 -6.49
C ARG A 176 31.85 -6.28 -7.61
N SER A 177 32.39 -6.02 -8.79
CA SER A 177 31.66 -5.86 -10.03
C SER A 177 31.06 -7.19 -10.52
N ASN A 178 30.10 -7.12 -11.48
CA ASN A 178 29.52 -8.34 -12.05
C ASN A 178 30.58 -9.23 -12.74
N ALA A 179 31.56 -8.62 -13.42
CA ALA A 179 32.63 -9.35 -14.06
C ALA A 179 33.53 -10.10 -13.05
N GLU A 180 33.86 -9.47 -11.90
CA GLU A 180 34.63 -10.11 -10.82
C GLU A 180 33.83 -11.22 -10.16
N ILE A 181 32.52 -11.05 -9.96
CA ILE A 181 31.61 -12.09 -9.44
C ILE A 181 31.53 -13.26 -10.43
N ALA A 182 31.41 -12.98 -11.72
CA ALA A 182 31.41 -14.00 -12.77
C ALA A 182 32.68 -14.84 -12.76
N ALA A 183 33.83 -14.17 -12.67
CA ALA A 183 35.14 -14.82 -12.57
C ALA A 183 35.27 -15.67 -11.27
N ALA A 184 34.87 -15.12 -10.12
CA ALA A 184 34.95 -15.80 -8.82
C ALA A 184 34.05 -17.06 -8.76
N LEU A 185 32.88 -17.01 -9.37
CA LEU A 185 31.90 -18.10 -9.36
C LEU A 185 31.98 -19.01 -10.58
N VAL A 186 32.89 -18.72 -11.52
CA VAL A 186 33.06 -19.47 -12.79
C VAL A 186 31.75 -19.57 -13.57
N ILE A 187 31.09 -18.41 -13.78
CA ILE A 187 29.83 -18.29 -14.56
C ILE A 187 29.93 -17.09 -15.50
N THR A 188 28.92 -16.91 -16.35
CA THR A 188 28.88 -15.78 -17.27
C THR A 188 28.30 -14.53 -16.59
N ASP A 189 28.64 -13.33 -17.09
CA ASP A 189 28.05 -12.06 -16.65
C ASP A 189 26.52 -12.05 -16.77
N SER A 190 25.99 -12.67 -17.81
CA SER A 190 24.54 -12.84 -18.00
C SER A 190 23.90 -13.67 -16.89
N ALA A 191 24.59 -14.73 -16.42
CA ALA A 191 24.12 -15.55 -15.30
C ALA A 191 24.16 -14.75 -13.98
N VAL A 192 25.23 -13.96 -13.74
CA VAL A 192 25.30 -13.05 -12.60
C VAL A 192 24.15 -12.07 -12.59
N SER A 193 23.85 -11.44 -13.74
CA SER A 193 22.74 -10.50 -13.88
C SER A 193 21.38 -11.14 -13.60
N LYS A 194 21.17 -12.40 -14.03
CA LYS A 194 19.96 -13.17 -13.70
C LYS A 194 19.84 -13.42 -12.19
N HIS A 195 20.93 -13.84 -11.53
CA HIS A 195 20.94 -14.04 -10.09
C HIS A 195 20.66 -12.73 -9.33
N ILE A 196 21.26 -11.61 -9.72
CA ILE A 196 21.04 -10.30 -9.10
C ILE A 196 19.57 -9.88 -9.23
N ASN A 197 18.95 -10.06 -10.40
CA ASN A 197 17.53 -9.75 -10.59
C ASN A 197 16.63 -10.66 -9.73
N SER A 198 16.97 -11.94 -9.61
CA SER A 198 16.27 -12.88 -8.73
C SER A 198 16.41 -12.50 -7.25
N ILE A 199 17.62 -12.09 -6.82
CA ILE A 199 17.87 -11.58 -5.47
C ILE A 199 17.01 -10.34 -5.21
N PHE A 200 16.98 -9.37 -6.11
CA PHE A 200 16.15 -8.18 -5.97
C PHE A 200 14.67 -8.51 -5.83
N ALA A 201 14.16 -9.42 -6.66
CA ALA A 201 12.77 -9.87 -6.57
C ALA A 201 12.47 -10.54 -5.21
N LYS A 202 13.34 -11.45 -4.75
CA LYS A 202 13.18 -12.15 -3.46
C LYS A 202 13.33 -11.22 -2.25
N LEU A 203 14.14 -10.17 -2.37
CA LEU A 203 14.29 -9.14 -1.34
C LEU A 203 13.25 -8.02 -1.45
N GLY A 204 12.33 -8.07 -2.43
CA GLY A 204 11.30 -7.05 -2.63
C GLY A 204 11.85 -5.70 -3.08
N LEU A 205 12.94 -5.68 -3.84
CA LEU A 205 13.57 -4.46 -4.35
C LEU A 205 13.17 -4.24 -5.82
N TYR A 206 12.21 -3.36 -6.07
CA TYR A 206 11.65 -3.11 -7.41
C TYR A 206 12.27 -1.90 -8.12
N PRO A 207 12.20 -1.82 -9.47
CA PRO A 207 12.59 -0.64 -10.21
C PRO A 207 11.73 0.56 -9.78
N GLY A 208 12.39 1.67 -9.41
CA GLY A 208 11.71 2.88 -8.94
C GLY A 208 11.76 3.09 -7.43
N ASP A 209 12.26 2.14 -6.65
CA ASP A 209 12.54 2.38 -5.24
C ASP A 209 13.59 3.48 -5.05
N ALA A 210 13.39 4.34 -4.08
CA ALA A 210 14.35 5.39 -3.74
C ALA A 210 15.68 4.74 -3.29
N GLY A 211 16.70 4.86 -4.14
CA GLY A 211 18.03 4.32 -3.89
C GLY A 211 18.49 3.26 -4.89
N HIS A 212 19.79 2.99 -4.90
CA HIS A 212 20.36 1.92 -5.71
C HIS A 212 20.01 0.55 -5.13
N ARG A 213 19.20 -0.26 -5.82
CA ARG A 213 18.79 -1.62 -5.40
C ARG A 213 19.96 -2.50 -4.95
N ARG A 214 21.14 -2.35 -5.60
CA ARG A 214 22.35 -3.07 -5.23
C ARG A 214 22.82 -2.70 -3.82
N VAL A 215 22.80 -1.40 -3.49
CA VAL A 215 23.16 -0.91 -2.16
C VAL A 215 22.16 -1.40 -1.11
N LEU A 216 20.84 -1.31 -1.41
CA LEU A 216 19.79 -1.77 -0.51
C LEU A 216 19.89 -3.28 -0.23
N ALA A 217 20.20 -4.09 -1.24
CA ALA A 217 20.41 -5.53 -1.08
C ALA A 217 21.60 -5.83 -0.16
N VAL A 218 22.71 -5.09 -0.33
CA VAL A 218 23.91 -5.23 0.48
C VAL A 218 23.66 -4.79 1.92
N LEU A 219 23.01 -3.65 2.15
CA LEU A 219 22.67 -3.19 3.49
C LEU A 219 21.80 -4.21 4.24
N ARG A 220 20.79 -4.78 3.54
CA ARG A 220 19.95 -5.84 4.12
C ARG A 220 20.75 -7.09 4.46
N TYR A 221 21.70 -7.49 3.61
CA TYR A 221 22.59 -8.62 3.86
C TYR A 221 23.50 -8.40 5.08
N LEU A 222 23.94 -7.16 5.30
CA LEU A 222 24.79 -6.77 6.44
C LEU A 222 23.97 -6.50 7.71
N GLY A 223 22.64 -6.66 7.69
CA GLY A 223 21.77 -6.37 8.84
C GLY A 223 21.65 -4.88 9.17
N VAL A 224 22.02 -4.01 8.23
CA VAL A 224 21.89 -2.55 8.38
C VAL A 224 20.56 -2.13 7.75
N GLU A 225 19.58 -1.72 8.56
CA GLU A 225 18.37 -1.07 8.05
C GLU A 225 18.75 0.28 7.45
N PRO A 226 18.49 0.52 6.14
CA PRO A 226 18.66 1.84 5.59
C PRO A 226 17.67 2.77 6.30
N ALA A 227 18.17 3.77 7.02
CA ALA A 227 17.34 4.84 7.53
C ALA A 227 16.65 5.50 6.32
N LEU A 228 15.37 5.19 6.08
CA LEU A 228 14.52 5.79 5.04
C LEU A 228 14.19 7.24 5.42
N SER A 229 15.24 8.05 5.61
CA SER A 229 15.19 9.47 5.98
C SER A 229 15.11 10.41 4.78
N GLY A 230 14.47 10.02 3.68
CA GLY A 230 14.37 10.87 2.49
C GLY A 230 12.95 11.18 2.02
N ALA A 231 12.00 10.30 2.26
CA ALA A 231 10.64 10.49 1.74
C ALA A 231 9.78 11.42 2.63
N ALA A 232 10.02 11.45 3.93
CA ALA A 232 9.29 12.32 4.87
C ALA A 232 9.70 13.80 4.72
N ALA A 233 10.96 14.09 4.38
CA ALA A 233 11.43 15.47 4.20
C ALA A 233 10.91 16.12 2.90
N ALA A 234 10.74 15.35 1.83
CA ALA A 234 10.17 15.83 0.57
C ALA A 234 8.66 16.16 0.69
N SER A 235 7.93 15.40 1.51
CA SER A 235 6.50 15.65 1.80
C SER A 235 6.30 16.95 2.59
N ALA A 236 7.18 17.27 3.55
CA ALA A 236 7.10 18.50 4.33
C ALA A 236 7.40 19.75 3.48
N ALA A 237 8.34 19.67 2.54
CA ALA A 237 8.67 20.77 1.63
C ALA A 237 7.55 21.07 0.63
N CYS A 238 6.85 20.03 0.15
CA CYS A 238 5.70 20.19 -0.74
C CYS A 238 4.50 20.83 -0.03
N SER A 239 4.26 20.49 1.23
CA SER A 239 3.18 21.04 2.05
C SER A 239 3.37 22.55 2.32
N THR A 240 4.60 23.01 2.49
CA THR A 240 4.90 24.43 2.74
C THR A 240 4.74 25.27 1.46
N SER A 241 5.18 24.76 0.31
CA SER A 241 5.06 25.43 -0.98
C SER A 241 3.60 25.57 -1.45
N MET A 242 2.73 24.60 -1.12
CA MET A 242 1.32 24.65 -1.51
C MET A 242 0.49 25.60 -0.64
N LYS A 243 0.85 25.81 0.65
CA LYS A 243 0.20 26.80 1.52
C LYS A 243 0.51 28.23 1.12
N ASP A 244 1.71 28.49 0.59
CA ASP A 244 2.09 29.81 0.10
C ASP A 244 1.42 30.16 -1.24
N SER A 245 1.20 29.18 -2.13
CA SER A 245 0.47 29.39 -3.39
C SER A 245 -1.02 29.71 -3.20
N VAL A 246 -1.67 29.09 -2.22
CA VAL A 246 -3.10 29.38 -1.92
C VAL A 246 -3.29 30.75 -1.29
N ARG A 247 -2.30 31.24 -0.52
CA ARG A 247 -2.35 32.57 0.07
C ARG A 247 -2.14 33.72 -0.94
N SER A 248 -1.42 33.46 -2.03
CA SER A 248 -1.15 34.44 -3.08
C SER A 248 -2.32 34.66 -4.05
N LEU A 249 -3.32 33.75 -4.08
CA LEU A 249 -4.51 33.88 -4.94
C LEU A 249 -5.74 34.50 -4.26
N ALA A 250 -5.59 34.89 -2.99
CA ALA A 250 -6.67 35.54 -2.19
C ALA A 250 -6.38 37.01 -1.81
N SER A 251 -5.44 37.65 -2.53
CA SER A 251 -5.15 39.09 -2.38
C SER A 251 -5.36 39.85 -3.67
#